data_3d2f7f4d4e6d52ed622f26a64f4106bb
#
_entry.id   3d2f7f4d4e6d52ed622f26a64f4106bb
#
_cell.length_a   1.000
_cell.length_b   1.000
_cell.length_c   1.000
_cell.angle_alpha   90.00
_cell.angle_beta   90.00
_cell.angle_gamma   90.00
#
_symmetry.space_group_name_H-M   'P 1'
#
loop_
_entity.id
_entity.type
_entity.pdbx_description
1 polymer ?
#
loop_
_entity_poly.entity_id
_entity_poly.type
_entity_poly.pdbx_seq_one_letter_code
_entity_poly.pdbx_strand_id
1 'polypeptide(L)'
;IMNIHEHQAKQILKKYGAIVPEGVFALTVEDLVEKAKSLNTKKYVLKAQIHAGGRGKAGGVKILDTIEELSNAAKELMGKNLVTHQTGPEGREVKRLYVEESSNIDKEFYLSCLVDRASSKIAFISSDQGGMDIEEVASSTPEKIITTKVEIGDEISDQNCEEIIKIFNLKDSAKIQAKSLIKSIYKMFVSTDANMVE
;
A
#
# COMPACT_ATOMS: atom_id res chain seq x y z
N ILE A 1 1.14 20.00 1.46
CA ILE A 1 1.16 18.58 1.07
C ILE A 1 -0.05 17.93 1.71
N MET A 2 -0.84 17.22 0.93
CA MET A 2 -2.02 16.49 1.39
C MET A 2 -1.69 15.02 1.50
N ASN A 3 -1.86 14.44 2.69
CA ASN A 3 -1.77 13.00 2.88
C ASN A 3 -3.16 12.39 2.73
N ILE A 4 -3.25 11.26 2.05
CA ILE A 4 -4.48 10.49 1.90
C ILE A 4 -4.38 9.15 2.63
N HIS A 5 -5.52 8.55 2.96
CA HIS A 5 -5.55 7.22 3.59
C HIS A 5 -5.42 6.11 2.55
N GLU A 6 -5.03 4.91 2.99
CA GLU A 6 -4.87 3.73 2.14
C GLU A 6 -6.10 3.44 1.27
N HIS A 7 -7.32 3.49 1.84
CA HIS A 7 -8.53 3.25 1.05
C HIS A 7 -8.71 4.26 -0.08
N GLN A 8 -8.31 5.53 0.12
CA GLN A 8 -8.37 6.58 -0.91
C GLN A 8 -7.30 6.34 -1.97
N ALA A 9 -6.07 5.98 -1.54
CA ALA A 9 -4.98 5.65 -2.46
C ALA A 9 -5.34 4.46 -3.36
N LYS A 10 -5.94 3.39 -2.79
CA LYS A 10 -6.40 2.22 -3.57
C LYS A 10 -7.50 2.57 -4.57
N GLN A 11 -8.44 3.46 -4.20
CA GLN A 11 -9.47 3.94 -5.14
C GLN A 11 -8.85 4.70 -6.33
N ILE A 12 -7.85 5.54 -6.06
CA ILE A 12 -7.15 6.26 -7.12
C ILE A 12 -6.35 5.28 -7.98
N LEU A 13 -5.57 4.38 -7.40
CA LEU A 13 -4.82 3.35 -8.13
C LEU A 13 -5.73 2.52 -9.06
N LYS A 14 -6.88 2.06 -8.54
CA LYS A 14 -7.89 1.32 -9.33
C LYS A 14 -8.40 2.13 -10.52
N LYS A 15 -8.64 3.44 -10.34
CA LYS A 15 -9.06 4.35 -11.42
C LYS A 15 -8.03 4.43 -12.56
N TYR A 16 -6.75 4.27 -12.25
CA TYR A 16 -5.66 4.27 -13.24
C TYR A 16 -5.29 2.86 -13.74
N GLY A 17 -6.07 1.84 -13.38
CA GLY A 17 -5.94 0.48 -13.91
C GLY A 17 -5.07 -0.46 -13.08
N ALA A 18 -4.63 -0.05 -11.89
CA ALA A 18 -3.97 -0.97 -10.97
C ALA A 18 -4.96 -1.99 -10.40
N ILE A 19 -4.55 -3.24 -10.31
CA ILE A 19 -5.31 -4.29 -9.62
C ILE A 19 -5.06 -4.14 -8.12
N VAL A 20 -6.15 -3.92 -7.38
CA VAL A 20 -6.12 -3.81 -5.91
C VAL A 20 -7.21 -4.71 -5.32
N PRO A 21 -7.03 -5.26 -4.10
CA PRO A 21 -8.08 -6.02 -3.41
C PRO A 21 -9.36 -5.20 -3.27
N GLU A 22 -10.51 -5.85 -3.41
CA GLU A 22 -11.79 -5.20 -3.13
C GLU A 22 -11.92 -4.91 -1.64
N GLY A 23 -12.43 -3.74 -1.32
CA GLY A 23 -12.53 -3.33 0.08
C GLY A 23 -13.49 -2.17 0.27
N VAL A 24 -13.93 -2.01 1.51
CA VAL A 24 -14.86 -0.98 1.95
C VAL A 24 -14.33 -0.23 3.16
N PHE A 25 -14.65 1.05 3.27
CA PHE A 25 -14.29 1.85 4.44
C PHE A 25 -15.53 2.38 5.14
N ALA A 26 -15.39 2.68 6.43
CA ALA A 26 -16.45 3.26 7.23
C ALA A 26 -15.89 4.13 8.36
N LEU A 27 -16.74 5.02 8.86
CA LEU A 27 -16.50 5.89 10.01
C LEU A 27 -17.13 5.34 11.29
N THR A 28 -17.96 4.30 11.19
CA THR A 28 -18.55 3.60 12.31
C THR A 28 -18.41 2.10 12.13
N VAL A 29 -18.51 1.36 13.23
CA VAL A 29 -18.40 -0.11 13.21
C VAL A 29 -19.62 -0.73 12.52
N GLU A 30 -20.81 -0.20 12.76
CA GLU A 30 -22.06 -0.69 12.19
C GLU A 30 -22.05 -0.57 10.66
N ASP A 31 -21.66 0.58 10.12
CA ASP A 31 -21.53 0.81 8.68
C ASP A 31 -20.46 -0.10 8.07
N LEU A 32 -19.31 -0.30 8.76
CA LEU A 32 -18.27 -1.20 8.30
C LEU A 32 -18.75 -2.63 8.16
N VAL A 33 -19.42 -3.14 9.20
CA VAL A 33 -19.93 -4.52 9.23
C VAL A 33 -20.98 -4.74 8.14
N GLU A 34 -21.87 -3.77 7.92
CA GLU A 34 -22.89 -3.87 6.87
C GLU A 34 -22.24 -3.90 5.48
N LYS A 35 -21.31 -2.99 5.20
CA LYS A 35 -20.60 -2.94 3.93
C LYS A 35 -19.72 -4.18 3.69
N ALA A 36 -19.10 -4.72 4.74
CA ALA A 36 -18.25 -5.90 4.64
C ALA A 36 -18.98 -7.16 4.16
N LYS A 37 -20.31 -7.26 4.37
CA LYS A 37 -21.14 -8.36 3.87
C LYS A 37 -21.14 -8.46 2.33
N SER A 38 -20.83 -7.37 1.64
CA SER A 38 -20.74 -7.36 0.17
C SER A 38 -19.42 -7.91 -0.38
N LEU A 39 -18.40 -8.09 0.47
CA LEU A 39 -17.11 -8.63 0.06
C LEU A 39 -17.20 -10.15 -0.14
N ASN A 40 -16.81 -10.61 -1.33
CA ASN A 40 -16.79 -12.04 -1.64
C ASN A 40 -15.45 -12.66 -1.21
N THR A 41 -15.24 -12.81 0.08
CA THR A 41 -13.98 -13.29 0.64
C THR A 41 -14.19 -14.34 1.71
N LYS A 42 -13.19 -15.22 1.89
CA LYS A 42 -13.16 -16.19 2.99
C LYS A 42 -12.61 -15.60 4.28
N LYS A 43 -11.81 -14.55 4.19
CA LYS A 43 -11.19 -13.86 5.32
C LYS A 43 -11.19 -12.37 5.09
N TYR A 44 -11.40 -11.62 6.15
CA TYR A 44 -11.41 -10.16 6.15
C TYR A 44 -10.08 -9.62 6.67
N VAL A 45 -9.51 -8.64 5.99
CA VAL A 45 -8.33 -7.92 6.48
C VAL A 45 -8.77 -6.54 6.95
N LEU A 46 -8.91 -6.39 8.28
CA LEU A 46 -9.28 -5.14 8.91
C LEU A 46 -8.04 -4.27 9.12
N LYS A 47 -8.10 -3.01 8.71
CA LYS A 47 -6.98 -2.06 8.76
C LYS A 47 -7.40 -0.72 9.34
N ALA A 48 -6.75 -0.32 10.43
CA ALA A 48 -6.87 1.04 10.95
C ALA A 48 -6.37 2.06 9.91
N GLN A 49 -7.09 3.15 9.72
CA GLN A 49 -6.73 4.20 8.77
C GLN A 49 -6.18 5.41 9.52
N ILE A 50 -4.86 5.49 9.62
CA ILE A 50 -4.11 6.63 10.14
C ILE A 50 -3.04 7.04 9.12
N HIS A 51 -2.56 8.27 9.16
CA HIS A 51 -1.48 8.76 8.30
C HIS A 51 -0.11 8.36 8.89
N ALA A 52 0.13 7.04 8.97
CA ALA A 52 1.41 6.48 9.42
C ALA A 52 1.60 5.04 8.91
N GLY A 53 2.84 4.68 8.64
CA GLY A 53 3.27 3.31 8.39
C GLY A 53 3.40 2.48 9.67
N GLY A 54 3.81 1.21 9.54
CA GLY A 54 4.04 0.32 10.68
C GLY A 54 2.78 -0.14 11.42
N ARG A 55 1.59 0.08 10.86
CA ARG A 55 0.29 -0.27 11.48
C ARG A 55 0.17 -1.75 11.81
N GLY A 56 0.73 -2.64 10.98
CA GLY A 56 0.72 -4.08 11.22
C GLY A 56 1.43 -4.44 12.53
N LYS A 57 2.66 -3.96 12.73
CA LYS A 57 3.45 -4.17 13.96
C LYS A 57 2.76 -3.57 15.20
N ALA A 58 2.00 -2.49 15.02
CA ALA A 58 1.26 -1.82 16.09
C ALA A 58 -0.12 -2.44 16.39
N GLY A 59 -0.49 -3.55 15.75
CA GLY A 59 -1.80 -4.21 15.93
C GLY A 59 -2.97 -3.50 15.23
N GLY A 60 -2.69 -2.59 14.31
CA GLY A 60 -3.69 -1.88 13.49
C GLY A 60 -4.14 -2.65 12.24
N VAL A 61 -3.65 -3.87 12.04
CA VAL A 61 -4.06 -4.78 10.96
C VAL A 61 -4.41 -6.12 11.58
N LYS A 62 -5.60 -6.64 11.27
CA LYS A 62 -6.08 -7.94 11.77
C LYS A 62 -6.69 -8.76 10.63
N ILE A 63 -6.38 -10.06 10.59
CA ILE A 63 -7.00 -11.02 9.67
C ILE A 63 -8.05 -11.80 10.46
N LEU A 64 -9.26 -11.89 9.93
CA LEU A 64 -10.44 -12.36 10.63
C LEU A 64 -11.22 -13.32 9.72
N ASP A 65 -11.77 -14.38 10.31
CA ASP A 65 -12.46 -15.44 9.56
C ASP A 65 -13.97 -15.18 9.45
N THR A 66 -14.55 -14.39 10.35
CA THR A 66 -16.00 -14.16 10.41
C THR A 66 -16.37 -12.68 10.53
N ILE A 67 -17.61 -12.35 10.18
CA ILE A 67 -18.19 -11.01 10.38
C ILE A 67 -18.30 -10.67 11.88
N GLU A 68 -18.53 -11.65 12.74
CA GLU A 68 -18.58 -11.44 14.18
C GLU A 68 -17.22 -11.05 14.73
N GLU A 69 -16.17 -11.76 14.35
CA GLU A 69 -14.78 -11.39 14.69
C GLU A 69 -14.42 -10.01 14.15
N LEU A 70 -14.84 -9.69 12.90
CA LEU A 70 -14.67 -8.36 12.31
C LEU A 70 -15.34 -7.28 13.16
N SER A 71 -16.58 -7.48 13.60
CA SER A 71 -17.29 -6.54 14.44
C SER A 71 -16.57 -6.29 15.77
N ASN A 72 -16.13 -7.37 16.43
CA ASN A 72 -15.42 -7.27 17.71
C ASN A 72 -14.07 -6.56 17.56
N ALA A 73 -13.28 -6.93 16.56
CA ALA A 73 -12.01 -6.30 16.28
C ALA A 73 -12.14 -4.82 15.86
N ALA A 74 -13.20 -4.48 15.13
CA ALA A 74 -13.50 -3.10 14.75
C ALA A 74 -13.83 -2.22 15.96
N LYS A 75 -14.62 -2.75 16.92
CA LYS A 75 -14.93 -2.07 18.20
C LYS A 75 -13.65 -1.80 19.02
N GLU A 76 -12.71 -2.75 19.03
CA GLU A 76 -11.43 -2.59 19.73
C GLU A 76 -10.52 -1.55 19.09
N LEU A 77 -10.56 -1.40 17.76
CA LEU A 77 -9.69 -0.49 17.03
C LEU A 77 -10.24 0.92 16.90
N MET A 78 -11.56 1.07 16.75
CA MET A 78 -12.20 2.37 16.60
C MET A 78 -12.00 3.23 17.86
N GLY A 79 -11.50 4.45 17.69
CA GLY A 79 -11.20 5.37 18.79
C GLY A 79 -9.89 5.07 19.55
N LYS A 80 -9.22 3.96 19.25
CA LYS A 80 -7.93 3.62 19.88
C LYS A 80 -6.82 4.52 19.35
N ASN A 81 -5.91 4.96 20.23
CA ASN A 81 -4.66 5.57 19.82
C ASN A 81 -3.66 4.48 19.39
N LEU A 82 -3.31 4.48 18.12
CA LEU A 82 -2.34 3.56 17.55
C LEU A 82 -0.95 4.21 17.52
N VAL A 83 0.00 3.59 18.21
CA VAL A 83 1.39 4.05 18.28
C VAL A 83 2.24 3.24 17.31
N THR A 84 2.88 3.92 16.36
CA THR A 84 3.85 3.35 15.41
C THR A 84 5.17 4.14 15.51
N HIS A 85 6.23 3.65 14.87
CA HIS A 85 7.50 4.38 14.80
C HIS A 85 7.38 5.76 14.13
N GLN A 86 6.31 5.99 13.35
CA GLN A 86 6.07 7.26 12.63
C GLN A 86 5.11 8.23 13.34
N THR A 87 4.39 7.78 14.36
CA THR A 87 3.36 8.63 15.03
C THR A 87 3.87 9.41 16.22
N GLY A 88 5.05 9.07 16.75
CA GLY A 88 5.46 9.50 18.09
C GLY A 88 4.73 8.73 19.21
N PRO A 89 5.13 8.95 20.47
CA PRO A 89 4.63 8.18 21.63
C PRO A 89 3.14 8.44 21.93
N GLU A 90 2.59 9.58 21.55
CA GLU A 90 1.17 9.91 21.71
C GLU A 90 0.25 9.13 20.76
N GLY A 91 0.82 8.57 19.69
CA GLY A 91 0.07 7.83 18.69
C GLY A 91 -0.87 8.69 17.83
N ARG A 92 -1.74 8.01 17.09
CA ARG A 92 -2.82 8.62 16.32
C ARG A 92 -4.12 7.90 16.57
N GLU A 93 -5.18 8.64 16.85
CA GLU A 93 -6.52 8.10 17.05
C GLU A 93 -7.06 7.50 15.74
N VAL A 94 -7.59 6.29 15.83
CA VAL A 94 -8.23 5.59 14.71
C VAL A 94 -9.66 6.08 14.56
N LYS A 95 -9.91 6.98 13.61
CA LYS A 95 -11.22 7.59 13.33
C LYS A 95 -11.96 6.94 12.18
N ARG A 96 -11.36 5.99 11.49
CA ARG A 96 -11.92 5.24 10.38
C ARG A 96 -11.24 3.89 10.21
N LEU A 97 -11.99 2.94 9.70
CA LEU A 97 -11.52 1.60 9.42
C LEU A 97 -11.72 1.27 7.94
N TYR A 98 -10.87 0.42 7.45
CA TYR A 98 -10.95 -0.16 6.13
C TYR A 98 -10.90 -1.68 6.25
N VAL A 99 -11.76 -2.37 5.55
CA VAL A 99 -11.73 -3.83 5.45
C VAL A 99 -11.65 -4.23 3.98
N GLU A 100 -10.80 -5.17 3.68
CA GLU A 100 -10.64 -5.72 2.34
C GLU A 100 -10.62 -7.24 2.35
N GLU A 101 -10.80 -7.82 1.16
CA GLU A 101 -10.61 -9.25 0.95
C GLU A 101 -9.16 -9.65 1.20
N SER A 102 -8.99 -10.84 1.76
CA SER A 102 -7.67 -11.42 2.00
C SER A 102 -7.07 -11.97 0.69
N SER A 103 -5.82 -11.64 0.43
CA SER A 103 -5.03 -12.25 -0.64
C SER A 103 -4.29 -13.48 -0.13
N ASN A 104 -4.14 -14.51 -1.00
CA ASN A 104 -3.24 -15.62 -0.72
C ASN A 104 -1.83 -15.18 -1.11
N ILE A 105 -1.06 -14.72 -0.13
CA ILE A 105 0.26 -14.13 -0.33
C ILE A 105 1.29 -15.26 -0.49
N ASP A 106 1.96 -15.32 -1.65
CA ASP A 106 3.12 -16.16 -1.89
C ASP A 106 4.40 -15.40 -1.51
N LYS A 107 4.54 -14.17 -2.01
CA LYS A 107 5.69 -13.30 -1.72
C LYS A 107 5.26 -11.83 -1.70
N GLU A 108 5.87 -11.06 -0.79
CA GLU A 108 5.71 -9.62 -0.70
C GLU A 108 6.94 -8.90 -1.26
N PHE A 109 6.70 -7.77 -1.91
CA PHE A 109 7.73 -6.89 -2.45
C PHE A 109 7.51 -5.47 -1.96
N TYR A 110 8.59 -4.71 -1.90
CA TYR A 110 8.51 -3.27 -1.67
C TYR A 110 8.59 -2.52 -3.00
N LEU A 111 7.73 -1.53 -3.17
CA LEU A 111 7.75 -0.62 -4.30
C LEU A 111 7.28 0.77 -3.86
N SER A 112 8.09 1.78 -4.13
CA SER A 112 7.66 3.17 -3.99
C SER A 112 8.04 3.99 -5.22
N CYS A 113 7.31 5.10 -5.40
CA CYS A 113 7.51 6.08 -6.46
C CYS A 113 7.52 7.46 -5.84
N LEU A 114 8.56 8.26 -6.10
CA LEU A 114 8.73 9.58 -5.50
C LEU A 114 9.43 10.58 -6.44
N VAL A 115 9.32 11.87 -6.12
CA VAL A 115 10.05 12.92 -6.81
C VAL A 115 11.49 13.00 -6.28
N ASP A 116 12.46 12.66 -7.12
CA ASP A 116 13.88 12.91 -6.84
C ASP A 116 14.26 14.34 -7.24
N ARG A 117 14.24 15.23 -6.27
CA ARG A 117 14.53 16.66 -6.48
C ARG A 117 15.97 16.92 -6.90
N ALA A 118 16.92 16.06 -6.49
CA ALA A 118 18.33 16.25 -6.80
C ALA A 118 18.61 16.05 -8.29
N SER A 119 17.91 15.12 -8.94
CA SER A 119 18.06 14.86 -10.37
C SER A 119 16.89 15.40 -11.21
N SER A 120 15.87 16.01 -10.60
CA SER A 120 14.63 16.46 -11.28
C SER A 120 13.93 15.34 -12.04
N LYS A 121 13.94 14.12 -11.49
CA LYS A 121 13.35 12.91 -12.08
C LYS A 121 12.34 12.27 -11.13
N ILE A 122 11.58 11.32 -11.66
CA ILE A 122 10.80 10.39 -10.86
C ILE A 122 11.70 9.20 -10.52
N ALA A 123 11.77 8.82 -9.24
CA ALA A 123 12.51 7.65 -8.78
C ALA A 123 11.55 6.56 -8.35
N PHE A 124 11.76 5.34 -8.85
CA PHE A 124 11.18 4.13 -8.30
C PHE A 124 12.19 3.43 -7.42
N ILE A 125 11.76 3.07 -6.22
CA ILE A 125 12.56 2.25 -5.29
C ILE A 125 11.87 0.90 -5.18
N SER A 126 12.60 -0.17 -5.47
CA SER A 126 12.09 -1.54 -5.44
C SER A 126 13.00 -2.45 -4.62
N SER A 127 12.40 -3.39 -3.86
CA SER A 127 13.10 -4.39 -3.07
C SER A 127 12.34 -5.70 -3.04
N ASP A 128 13.06 -6.82 -2.99
CA ASP A 128 12.49 -8.15 -2.77
C ASP A 128 12.22 -8.44 -1.29
N GLN A 129 12.45 -7.46 -0.41
CA GLN A 129 12.22 -7.51 1.03
C GLN A 129 10.92 -6.78 1.39
N GLY A 130 9.77 -7.32 0.95
CA GLY A 130 8.45 -6.79 1.31
C GLY A 130 8.09 -7.06 2.77
N GLY A 131 7.18 -6.24 3.32
CA GLY A 131 6.72 -6.36 4.71
C GLY A 131 7.74 -5.93 5.77
N MET A 132 8.93 -5.50 5.35
CA MET A 132 9.98 -4.97 6.23
C MET A 132 10.03 -3.44 6.20
N ASP A 133 10.71 -2.87 7.17
CA ASP A 133 11.04 -1.45 7.19
C ASP A 133 12.13 -1.18 6.14
N ILE A 134 11.83 -0.36 5.13
CA ILE A 134 12.74 -0.14 4.01
C ILE A 134 14.02 0.60 4.43
N GLU A 135 13.97 1.44 5.45
CA GLU A 135 15.12 2.12 6.00
C GLU A 135 16.07 1.13 6.68
N GLU A 136 15.52 0.11 7.34
CA GLU A 136 16.32 -0.99 7.90
C GLU A 136 16.99 -1.82 6.79
N VAL A 137 16.26 -2.14 5.72
CA VAL A 137 16.82 -2.82 4.53
C VAL A 137 17.92 -1.97 3.91
N ALA A 138 17.71 -0.65 3.75
CA ALA A 138 18.69 0.25 3.18
C ALA A 138 20.00 0.34 3.99
N SER A 139 19.91 0.21 5.31
CA SER A 139 21.07 0.27 6.18
C SER A 139 21.82 -1.07 6.31
N SER A 140 21.10 -2.19 6.29
CA SER A 140 21.67 -3.52 6.55
C SER A 140 22.03 -4.30 5.28
N THR A 141 21.23 -4.16 4.22
CA THR A 141 21.35 -4.91 2.96
C THR A 141 21.06 -4.02 1.74
N PRO A 142 21.84 -2.94 1.52
CA PRO A 142 21.57 -1.97 0.44
C PRO A 142 21.53 -2.60 -0.96
N GLU A 143 22.21 -3.71 -1.18
CA GLU A 143 22.19 -4.48 -2.43
C GLU A 143 20.81 -5.10 -2.74
N LYS A 144 19.91 -5.14 -1.76
CA LYS A 144 18.51 -5.56 -1.90
C LYS A 144 17.57 -4.44 -2.36
N ILE A 145 18.12 -3.27 -2.67
CA ILE A 145 17.36 -2.12 -3.15
C ILE A 145 17.85 -1.71 -4.54
N ILE A 146 16.89 -1.55 -5.45
CA ILE A 146 17.15 -0.94 -6.77
C ILE A 146 16.44 0.42 -6.80
N THR A 147 17.19 1.45 -7.22
CA THR A 147 16.63 2.77 -7.50
C THR A 147 16.71 3.04 -8.99
N THR A 148 15.57 3.11 -9.66
CA THR A 148 15.47 3.44 -11.09
C THR A 148 14.94 4.85 -11.26
N LYS A 149 15.72 5.72 -11.91
CA LYS A 149 15.34 7.11 -12.19
C LYS A 149 14.77 7.21 -13.60
N VAL A 150 13.57 7.80 -13.68
CA VAL A 150 12.79 7.94 -14.90
C VAL A 150 12.60 9.41 -15.23
N GLU A 151 12.82 9.79 -16.49
CA GLU A 151 12.51 11.14 -16.97
C GLU A 151 11.00 11.40 -16.89
N ILE A 152 10.65 12.65 -16.58
CA ILE A 152 9.24 13.05 -16.58
C ILE A 152 8.74 13.12 -18.01
N GLY A 153 7.67 12.41 -18.31
CA GLY A 153 7.05 12.34 -19.63
C GLY A 153 5.64 11.78 -19.56
N ASP A 154 5.00 11.62 -20.69
CA ASP A 154 3.61 11.12 -20.77
C ASP A 154 3.51 9.64 -20.38
N GLU A 155 4.53 8.85 -20.69
CA GLU A 155 4.57 7.41 -20.43
C GLU A 155 5.94 6.95 -19.96
N ILE A 156 5.96 5.89 -19.15
CA ILE A 156 7.16 5.18 -18.76
C ILE A 156 7.49 4.09 -19.78
N SER A 157 8.78 3.99 -20.16
CA SER A 157 9.24 2.99 -21.14
C SER A 157 9.19 1.56 -20.60
N ASP A 158 9.05 0.58 -21.49
CA ASP A 158 9.13 -0.84 -21.13
C ASP A 158 10.49 -1.21 -20.53
N GLN A 159 11.58 -0.58 -20.99
CA GLN A 159 12.92 -0.77 -20.45
C GLN A 159 12.99 -0.34 -18.98
N ASN A 160 12.45 0.83 -18.64
CA ASN A 160 12.39 1.29 -17.26
C ASN A 160 11.53 0.35 -16.38
N CYS A 161 10.38 -0.13 -16.91
CA CYS A 161 9.57 -1.12 -16.21
C CYS A 161 10.35 -2.40 -15.93
N GLU A 162 11.12 -2.92 -16.90
CA GLU A 162 11.98 -4.11 -16.71
C GLU A 162 13.04 -3.88 -15.62
N GLU A 163 13.67 -2.71 -15.61
CA GLU A 163 14.69 -2.38 -14.61
C GLU A 163 14.09 -2.31 -13.20
N ILE A 164 12.95 -1.65 -13.04
CA ILE A 164 12.24 -1.51 -11.76
C ILE A 164 11.89 -2.87 -11.17
N ILE A 165 11.33 -3.80 -11.98
CA ILE A 165 10.86 -5.10 -11.50
C ILE A 165 11.95 -6.18 -11.49
N LYS A 166 13.16 -5.89 -11.93
CA LYS A 166 14.26 -6.87 -12.07
C LYS A 166 14.53 -7.62 -10.77
N ILE A 167 14.53 -6.91 -9.64
CA ILE A 167 14.83 -7.49 -8.33
C ILE A 167 13.74 -8.47 -7.86
N PHE A 168 12.51 -8.36 -8.36
CA PHE A 168 11.41 -9.25 -7.98
C PHE A 168 11.55 -10.65 -8.57
N ASN A 169 12.38 -10.81 -9.60
CA ASN A 169 12.61 -12.09 -10.29
C ASN A 169 11.32 -12.78 -10.73
N LEU A 170 10.36 -11.98 -11.22
CA LEU A 170 9.05 -12.45 -11.67
C LEU A 170 9.15 -13.10 -13.06
N LYS A 171 8.26 -14.07 -13.30
CA LYS A 171 8.17 -14.80 -14.57
C LYS A 171 6.75 -14.71 -15.15
N ASP A 172 6.65 -14.96 -16.45
CA ASP A 172 5.40 -15.14 -17.17
C ASP A 172 4.35 -14.05 -16.90
N SER A 173 3.15 -14.45 -16.52
CA SER A 173 2.03 -13.54 -16.28
C SER A 173 2.29 -12.56 -15.14
N ALA A 174 3.00 -12.96 -14.09
CA ALA A 174 3.33 -12.09 -12.96
C ALA A 174 4.24 -10.91 -13.38
N LYS A 175 5.18 -11.17 -14.31
CA LYS A 175 6.03 -10.13 -14.89
C LYS A 175 5.21 -9.12 -15.72
N ILE A 176 4.26 -9.62 -16.51
CA ILE A 176 3.37 -8.77 -17.31
C ILE A 176 2.50 -7.91 -16.40
N GLN A 177 1.92 -8.48 -15.35
CA GLN A 177 1.11 -7.75 -14.39
C GLN A 177 1.91 -6.69 -13.63
N ALA A 178 3.14 -6.99 -13.23
CA ALA A 178 4.01 -6.03 -12.55
C ALA A 178 4.35 -4.84 -13.46
N LYS A 179 4.66 -5.07 -14.73
CA LYS A 179 4.87 -3.98 -15.70
C LYS A 179 3.62 -3.12 -15.89
N SER A 180 2.45 -3.74 -15.98
CA SER A 180 1.17 -3.03 -16.05
C SER A 180 0.93 -2.18 -14.79
N LEU A 181 1.24 -2.71 -13.61
CA LEU A 181 1.15 -1.98 -12.35
C LEU A 181 2.09 -0.75 -12.34
N ILE A 182 3.35 -0.90 -12.75
CA ILE A 182 4.30 0.21 -12.84
C ILE A 182 3.76 1.32 -13.76
N LYS A 183 3.23 0.97 -14.93
CA LYS A 183 2.63 1.93 -15.86
C LYS A 183 1.43 2.66 -15.24
N SER A 184 0.57 1.94 -14.52
CA SER A 184 -0.58 2.51 -13.81
C SER A 184 -0.14 3.48 -12.70
N ILE A 185 0.86 3.09 -11.89
CA ILE A 185 1.43 3.94 -10.83
C ILE A 185 2.05 5.20 -11.44
N TYR A 186 2.87 5.08 -12.49
CA TYR A 186 3.51 6.21 -13.15
C TYR A 186 2.47 7.20 -13.69
N LYS A 187 1.48 6.71 -14.44
CA LYS A 187 0.40 7.53 -14.98
C LYS A 187 -0.39 8.25 -13.89
N MET A 188 -0.75 7.52 -12.84
CA MET A 188 -1.42 8.08 -11.66
C MET A 188 -0.55 9.15 -11.00
N PHE A 189 0.73 8.86 -10.76
CA PHE A 189 1.68 9.75 -10.09
C PHE A 189 1.80 11.09 -10.81
N VAL A 190 2.03 11.08 -12.13
CA VAL A 190 2.14 12.29 -12.94
C VAL A 190 0.80 13.02 -13.03
N SER A 191 -0.30 12.31 -13.30
CA SER A 191 -1.62 12.93 -13.50
C SER A 191 -2.23 13.55 -12.25
N THR A 192 -1.80 13.13 -11.06
CA THR A 192 -2.31 13.65 -9.77
C THR A 192 -1.33 14.58 -9.08
N ASP A 193 -0.19 14.88 -9.71
CA ASP A 193 0.91 15.67 -9.12
C ASP A 193 1.32 15.11 -7.74
N ALA A 194 1.39 13.78 -7.63
CA ALA A 194 1.77 13.12 -6.40
C ALA A 194 3.25 13.32 -6.10
N ASN A 195 3.60 13.42 -4.82
CA ASN A 195 5.00 13.54 -4.40
C ASN A 195 5.61 12.19 -4.00
N MET A 196 4.76 11.28 -3.52
CA MET A 196 5.18 9.94 -3.08
C MET A 196 3.98 8.99 -3.09
N VAL A 197 4.24 7.76 -3.50
CA VAL A 197 3.34 6.60 -3.44
C VAL A 197 4.17 5.41 -2.96
N GLU A 198 3.62 4.64 -2.03
CA GLU A 198 4.23 3.44 -1.48
C GLU A 198 3.21 2.30 -1.45
#